data_8d209403af273fbd08ba565b53e1d826
#
_entry.id   8d209403af273fbd08ba565b53e1d826
#
_cell.length_a   1.000
_cell.length_b   1.000
_cell.length_c   1.000
_cell.angle_alpha   90.00
_cell.angle_beta   90.00
_cell.angle_gamma   90.00
#
_symmetry.space_group_name_H-M   'P 1'
#
loop_
_entity.id
_entity.type
_entity.pdbx_description
1 polymer ?
#
loop_
_entity_poly.entity_id
_entity_poly.type
_entity_poly.pdbx_seq_one_letter_code
_entity_poly.pdbx_strand_id
1 'polypeptide(L)'
;MSETHIVCSHCGGVNRVAAARPAQEAKCGKCGERLFTGHPADVGSAVFDKQIARSSIPVLVDVWAPWCGPCRMMAPAYEEAARKLEPDVRLIKLNSDNEQSVAGRLGIRGIPTMILYRGGREIGRTSGAMQAPQIIQWVRGQLG
;
A
#
# COMPACT_ATOMS: atom_id res chain seq x y z
N MET A 1 14.25 -16.50 9.47
CA MET A 1 13.91 -15.52 9.70
C MET A 1 14.58 -14.39 9.21
N SER A 2 15.48 -14.46 8.44
CA SER A 2 16.22 -13.32 8.04
C SER A 2 15.81 -12.75 6.70
N GLU A 3 14.75 -13.21 6.09
CA GLU A 3 14.30 -12.72 4.77
C GLU A 3 12.88 -12.22 4.80
N THR A 4 12.67 -11.13 4.06
CA THR A 4 11.34 -10.55 3.86
C THR A 4 11.03 -10.59 2.37
N HIS A 5 9.81 -10.90 2.02
CA HIS A 5 9.37 -10.86 0.63
C HIS A 5 8.71 -9.51 0.37
N ILE A 6 9.31 -8.73 -0.51
CA ILE A 6 8.82 -7.41 -0.87
C ILE A 6 8.38 -7.42 -2.33
N VAL A 7 7.13 -7.07 -2.57
CA VAL A 7 6.59 -7.01 -3.92
C VAL A 7 6.89 -5.62 -4.49
N CYS A 8 7.47 -5.59 -5.69
CA CYS A 8 7.77 -4.33 -6.36
C CYS A 8 6.46 -3.68 -6.82
N SER A 9 6.23 -2.44 -6.40
CA SER A 9 5.01 -1.73 -6.79
C SER A 9 5.02 -1.33 -8.26
N HIS A 10 6.18 -1.35 -8.90
CA HIS A 10 6.30 -1.01 -10.31
C HIS A 10 5.99 -2.18 -11.23
N CYS A 11 6.57 -3.36 -10.98
CA CYS A 11 6.43 -4.49 -11.90
C CYS A 11 5.76 -5.74 -11.30
N GLY A 12 5.50 -5.74 -9.99
CA GLY A 12 4.91 -6.90 -9.32
C GLY A 12 5.88 -8.02 -9.01
N GLY A 13 7.16 -7.86 -9.33
CA GLY A 13 8.17 -8.86 -9.01
C GLY A 13 8.31 -9.06 -7.51
N VAL A 14 8.45 -10.30 -7.07
CA VAL A 14 8.63 -10.63 -5.66
C VAL A 14 10.11 -10.71 -5.36
N ASN A 15 10.58 -9.91 -4.40
CA ASN A 15 12.00 -9.82 -4.05
C ASN A 15 12.23 -10.34 -2.64
N ARG A 16 13.32 -11.06 -2.45
CA ARG A 16 13.76 -11.47 -1.11
C ARG A 16 14.79 -10.47 -0.62
N VAL A 17 14.51 -9.85 0.50
CA VAL A 17 15.40 -8.85 1.09
C VAL A 17 15.88 -9.38 2.43
N ALA A 18 17.19 -9.48 2.58
CA ALA A 18 17.78 -9.97 3.83
C ALA A 18 17.50 -8.97 4.96
N ALA A 19 17.26 -9.48 6.15
CA ALA A 19 16.92 -8.63 7.31
C ALA A 19 18.00 -7.61 7.62
N ALA A 20 19.27 -7.95 7.36
CA ALA A 20 20.38 -7.06 7.66
C ALA A 20 20.55 -5.94 6.64
N ARG A 21 19.85 -6.01 5.50
CA ARG A 21 19.98 -5.01 4.45
C ARG A 21 18.96 -3.90 4.65
N PRO A 22 19.36 -2.62 4.49
CA PRO A 22 18.40 -1.53 4.53
C PRO A 22 17.41 -1.66 3.36
N ALA A 23 16.13 -1.86 3.68
CA ALA A 23 15.12 -2.06 2.64
C ALA A 23 14.97 -0.85 1.73
N GLN A 24 15.23 0.36 2.27
CA GLN A 24 15.14 1.58 1.48
C GLN A 24 16.17 1.65 0.35
N GLU A 25 17.25 0.88 0.44
CA GLU A 25 18.29 0.85 -0.59
C GLU A 25 18.09 -0.27 -1.59
N ALA A 26 17.17 -1.19 -1.31
CA ALA A 26 16.98 -2.36 -2.15
C ALA A 26 16.31 -2.01 -3.47
N LYS A 27 16.71 -2.69 -4.52
CA LYS A 27 16.13 -2.54 -5.86
C LYS A 27 15.51 -3.86 -6.29
N CYS A 28 14.48 -3.74 -7.14
CA CYS A 28 13.85 -4.93 -7.69
C CYS A 28 14.81 -5.66 -8.64
N GLY A 29 15.01 -6.94 -8.39
CA GLY A 29 15.88 -7.75 -9.23
C GLY A 29 15.34 -7.97 -10.63
N LYS A 30 14.05 -7.71 -10.84
CA LYS A 30 13.43 -7.90 -12.15
C LYS A 30 13.44 -6.63 -12.99
N CYS A 31 13.05 -5.48 -12.43
CA CYS A 31 12.94 -4.24 -13.21
C CYS A 31 13.97 -3.17 -12.84
N GLY A 32 14.71 -3.36 -11.76
CA GLY A 32 15.76 -2.40 -11.34
C GLY A 32 15.28 -1.19 -10.57
N GLU A 33 13.97 -1.00 -10.42
CA GLU A 33 13.43 0.14 -9.67
C GLU A 33 13.62 -0.07 -8.17
N ARG A 34 13.72 1.02 -7.43
CA ARG A 34 13.79 0.93 -5.98
C ARG A 34 12.50 0.34 -5.43
N LEU A 35 12.64 -0.53 -4.45
CA LEU A 35 11.47 -1.17 -3.84
C LEU A 35 10.67 -0.20 -2.98
N PHE A 36 11.33 0.78 -2.37
CA PHE A 36 10.68 1.82 -1.57
C PHE A 36 11.20 3.18 -2.00
N THR A 37 10.28 4.07 -2.35
CA THR A 37 10.63 5.41 -2.82
C THR A 37 10.16 6.51 -1.86
N GLY A 38 9.38 6.13 -0.83
CA GLY A 38 8.74 7.11 0.03
C GLY A 38 7.45 7.68 -0.57
N HIS A 39 7.03 7.14 -1.72
CA HIS A 39 5.81 7.56 -2.40
C HIS A 39 4.93 6.35 -2.67
N PRO A 40 3.65 6.39 -2.28
CA PRO A 40 2.75 5.27 -2.59
C PRO A 40 2.46 5.25 -4.08
N ALA A 41 2.60 4.08 -4.69
CA ALA A 41 2.36 3.92 -6.12
C ALA A 41 0.90 3.60 -6.39
N ASP A 42 0.35 4.17 -7.48
CA ASP A 42 -0.92 3.69 -8.01
C ASP A 42 -0.66 2.39 -8.74
N VAL A 43 -1.37 1.33 -8.36
CA VAL A 43 -1.13 0.01 -8.91
C VAL A 43 -2.37 -0.49 -9.65
N GLY A 44 -2.15 -1.30 -10.67
CA GLY A 44 -3.23 -2.01 -11.35
C GLY A 44 -3.57 -3.30 -10.62
N SER A 45 -4.57 -4.00 -11.13
CA SER A 45 -5.11 -5.20 -10.48
C SER A 45 -4.06 -6.29 -10.28
N ALA A 46 -3.20 -6.52 -11.26
CA ALA A 46 -2.20 -7.58 -11.17
C ALA A 46 -1.18 -7.32 -10.06
N VAL A 47 -0.67 -6.08 -9.97
CA VAL A 47 0.28 -5.71 -8.92
C VAL A 47 -0.43 -5.69 -7.57
N PHE A 48 -1.67 -5.19 -7.52
CA PHE A 48 -2.46 -5.21 -6.29
C PHE A 48 -2.57 -6.63 -5.75
N ASP A 49 -2.96 -7.58 -6.59
CA ASP A 49 -3.13 -8.97 -6.16
C ASP A 49 -1.82 -9.57 -5.65
N LYS A 50 -0.70 -9.26 -6.31
CA LYS A 50 0.62 -9.71 -5.87
C LYS A 50 1.00 -9.11 -4.51
N GLN A 51 0.74 -7.82 -4.31
CA GLN A 51 1.02 -7.15 -3.05
C GLN A 51 0.27 -7.83 -1.91
N ILE A 52 -1.01 -8.11 -2.11
CA ILE A 52 -1.81 -8.74 -1.06
C ILE A 52 -1.37 -10.18 -0.79
N ALA A 53 -1.12 -10.95 -1.84
CA ALA A 53 -0.85 -12.38 -1.73
C ALA A 53 0.57 -12.72 -1.31
N ARG A 54 1.55 -11.91 -1.71
CA ARG A 54 2.95 -12.31 -1.60
C ARG A 54 3.80 -11.43 -0.68
N SER A 55 3.27 -10.31 -0.21
CA SER A 55 4.06 -9.44 0.66
C SER A 55 4.20 -10.03 2.06
N SER A 56 5.41 -9.99 2.61
CA SER A 56 5.66 -10.39 4.00
C SER A 56 5.30 -9.28 4.97
N ILE A 57 5.29 -8.03 4.49
CA ILE A 57 4.96 -6.89 5.34
C ILE A 57 3.49 -6.51 5.13
N PRO A 58 2.88 -5.82 6.11
CA PRO A 58 1.52 -5.34 5.92
C PRO A 58 1.41 -4.40 4.73
N VAL A 59 0.25 -4.39 4.08
CA VAL A 59 -0.02 -3.56 2.91
C VAL A 59 -1.26 -2.72 3.18
N LEU A 60 -1.10 -1.40 3.06
CA LEU A 60 -2.21 -0.47 3.15
C LEU A 60 -2.55 0.00 1.74
N VAL A 61 -3.83 -0.07 1.37
CA VAL A 61 -4.26 0.45 0.07
C VAL A 61 -5.26 1.57 0.28
N ASP A 62 -5.07 2.67 -0.47
CA ASP A 62 -6.00 3.79 -0.55
C ASP A 62 -6.81 3.64 -1.83
N VAL A 63 -8.08 3.32 -1.71
CA VAL A 63 -8.98 3.24 -2.87
C VAL A 63 -9.56 4.63 -3.10
N TRP A 64 -9.30 5.20 -4.26
CA TRP A 64 -9.57 6.61 -4.56
C TRP A 64 -10.05 6.78 -6.00
N ALA A 65 -10.38 8.00 -6.37
CA ALA A 65 -10.66 8.37 -7.75
C ALA A 65 -10.24 9.82 -7.99
N PRO A 66 -9.84 10.17 -9.23
CA PRO A 66 -9.34 11.53 -9.52
C PRO A 66 -10.36 12.64 -9.30
N TRP A 67 -11.65 12.34 -9.45
CA TRP A 67 -12.72 13.32 -9.30
C TRP A 67 -13.14 13.52 -7.84
N CYS A 68 -12.64 12.72 -6.94
CA CYS A 68 -13.05 12.72 -5.56
C CYS A 68 -12.29 13.79 -4.77
N GLY A 69 -13.00 14.82 -4.31
CA GLY A 69 -12.39 15.90 -3.55
C GLY A 69 -11.71 15.46 -2.27
N PRO A 70 -12.39 14.73 -1.38
CA PRO A 70 -11.74 14.23 -0.15
C PRO A 70 -10.53 13.34 -0.43
N CYS A 71 -10.55 12.57 -1.53
CA CYS A 71 -9.40 11.76 -1.91
C CYS A 71 -8.19 12.63 -2.23
N ARG A 72 -8.42 13.71 -2.99
CA ARG A 72 -7.33 14.64 -3.34
C ARG A 72 -6.82 15.38 -2.12
N MET A 73 -7.72 15.71 -1.18
CA MET A 73 -7.32 16.35 0.06
C MET A 73 -6.44 15.44 0.91
N MET A 74 -6.72 14.15 0.89
CA MET A 74 -5.96 13.19 1.68
C MET A 74 -4.62 12.83 1.05
N ALA A 75 -4.44 13.05 -0.26
CA ALA A 75 -3.23 12.61 -0.96
C ALA A 75 -1.92 13.05 -0.30
N PRO A 76 -1.74 14.32 0.10
CA PRO A 76 -0.51 14.70 0.79
C PRO A 76 -0.31 14.01 2.13
N ALA A 77 -1.40 13.77 2.85
CA ALA A 77 -1.35 13.07 4.14
C ALA A 77 -0.93 11.61 3.94
N TYR A 78 -1.44 10.99 2.89
CA TYR A 78 -1.09 9.60 2.57
C TYR A 78 0.38 9.48 2.17
N GLU A 79 0.89 10.47 1.41
CA GLU A 79 2.31 10.55 1.05
C GLU A 79 3.19 10.66 2.30
N GLU A 80 2.79 11.53 3.22
CA GLU A 80 3.54 11.69 4.47
C GLU A 80 3.52 10.42 5.30
N ALA A 81 2.36 9.76 5.38
CA ALA A 81 2.25 8.50 6.10
C ALA A 81 3.16 7.44 5.48
N ALA A 82 3.28 7.40 4.15
CA ALA A 82 4.16 6.47 3.47
C ALA A 82 5.61 6.67 3.88
N ARG A 83 6.06 7.93 3.95
CA ARG A 83 7.43 8.22 4.35
C ARG A 83 7.75 7.74 5.77
N LYS A 84 6.72 7.71 6.63
CA LYS A 84 6.92 7.33 8.04
C LYS A 84 6.69 5.85 8.31
N LEU A 85 5.83 5.21 7.51
CA LEU A 85 5.48 3.81 7.72
C LEU A 85 6.34 2.85 6.92
N GLU A 86 6.78 3.25 5.71
CA GLU A 86 7.65 2.39 4.93
C GLU A 86 9.06 2.42 5.50
N PRO A 87 9.79 1.33 5.50
CA PRO A 87 9.52 0.07 4.81
C PRO A 87 8.78 -0.98 5.66
N ASP A 88 8.32 -0.63 6.86
CA ASP A 88 7.65 -1.60 7.73
C ASP A 88 6.25 -1.95 7.22
N VAL A 89 5.61 -1.00 6.53
CA VAL A 89 4.31 -1.18 5.92
C VAL A 89 4.41 -0.68 4.48
N ARG A 90 3.84 -1.42 3.54
CA ARG A 90 3.76 -0.98 2.15
C ARG A 90 2.50 -0.15 1.97
N LEU A 91 2.64 1.05 1.39
CA LEU A 91 1.47 1.86 1.03
C LEU A 91 1.33 1.91 -0.48
N ILE A 92 0.14 1.58 -0.97
CA ILE A 92 -0.20 1.63 -2.39
C ILE A 92 -1.55 2.35 -2.56
N LYS A 93 -1.85 2.71 -3.79
CA LYS A 93 -3.11 3.36 -4.16
C LYS A 93 -3.78 2.55 -5.26
N LEU A 94 -5.09 2.52 -5.25
CA LEU A 94 -5.88 1.83 -6.27
C LEU A 94 -6.92 2.80 -6.81
N ASN A 95 -6.77 3.22 -8.08
CA ASN A 95 -7.72 4.11 -8.72
C ASN A 95 -8.96 3.31 -9.11
N SER A 96 -10.09 3.55 -8.42
CA SER A 96 -11.30 2.77 -8.62
C SER A 96 -11.92 2.94 -10.01
N ASP A 97 -11.65 4.06 -10.68
CA ASP A 97 -12.14 4.26 -12.05
C ASP A 97 -11.43 3.34 -13.03
N ASN A 98 -10.13 3.15 -12.85
CA ASN A 98 -9.33 2.28 -13.73
C ASN A 98 -9.46 0.81 -13.35
N GLU A 99 -9.71 0.52 -12.08
CA GLU A 99 -9.75 -0.85 -11.56
C GLU A 99 -11.12 -1.15 -10.96
N GLN A 100 -12.17 -0.97 -11.76
CA GLN A 100 -13.55 -1.14 -11.30
C GLN A 100 -13.84 -2.55 -10.81
N SER A 101 -13.26 -3.54 -11.46
CA SER A 101 -13.46 -4.94 -11.08
C SER A 101 -12.93 -5.21 -9.67
N VAL A 102 -11.72 -4.71 -9.37
CA VAL A 102 -11.13 -4.89 -8.04
C VAL A 102 -11.95 -4.13 -6.99
N ALA A 103 -12.30 -2.88 -7.29
CA ALA A 103 -13.09 -2.06 -6.36
C ALA A 103 -14.43 -2.74 -6.05
N GLY A 104 -15.08 -3.31 -7.06
CA GLY A 104 -16.32 -4.06 -6.87
C GLY A 104 -16.12 -5.30 -6.01
N ARG A 105 -15.07 -6.05 -6.28
CA ARG A 105 -14.73 -7.24 -5.51
C ARG A 105 -14.45 -6.91 -4.04
N LEU A 106 -13.84 -5.75 -3.78
CA LEU A 106 -13.54 -5.31 -2.43
C LEU A 106 -14.76 -4.75 -1.69
N GLY A 107 -15.87 -4.57 -2.38
CA GLY A 107 -17.09 -4.05 -1.79
C GLY A 107 -16.98 -2.58 -1.38
N ILE A 108 -16.28 -1.78 -2.18
CA ILE A 108 -16.08 -0.36 -1.89
C ILE A 108 -17.40 0.39 -2.05
N ARG A 109 -17.82 1.07 -0.99
CA ARG A 109 -19.07 1.84 -1.00
C ARG A 109 -18.88 3.34 -1.01
N GLY A 110 -17.71 3.78 -0.64
CA GLY A 110 -17.37 5.20 -0.62
C GLY A 110 -15.88 5.36 -0.71
N ILE A 111 -15.43 6.54 -1.11
CA ILE A 111 -14.00 6.83 -1.24
C ILE A 111 -13.71 8.19 -0.60
N PRO A 112 -12.50 8.36 -0.04
CA PRO A 112 -11.44 7.37 0.04
C PRO A 112 -11.77 6.27 1.06
N THR A 113 -11.35 5.05 0.75
CA THR A 113 -11.41 3.95 1.71
C THR A 113 -10.01 3.36 1.81
N MET A 114 -9.51 3.22 3.03
CA MET A 114 -8.24 2.54 3.26
C MET A 114 -8.50 1.15 3.79
N ILE A 115 -7.78 0.18 3.25
CA ILE A 115 -7.87 -1.21 3.70
C ILE A 115 -6.47 -1.69 4.05
N LEU A 116 -6.33 -2.29 5.23
CA LEU A 116 -5.05 -2.81 5.68
C LEU A 116 -5.07 -4.34 5.62
N TYR A 117 -4.05 -4.89 4.99
CA TYR A 117 -3.89 -6.33 4.83
C TYR A 117 -2.64 -6.80 5.56
N ARG A 118 -2.70 -8.00 6.11
CA ARG A 118 -1.52 -8.66 6.67
C ARG A 118 -1.67 -10.16 6.44
N GLY A 119 -0.61 -10.77 5.86
CA GLY A 119 -0.62 -12.20 5.60
C GLY A 119 -1.70 -12.62 4.61
N GLY A 120 -2.03 -11.78 3.66
CA GLY A 120 -3.05 -12.06 2.65
C GLY A 120 -4.47 -11.78 3.10
N ARG A 121 -4.65 -11.26 4.31
CA ARG A 121 -6.00 -11.03 4.88
C ARG A 121 -6.24 -9.58 5.19
N GLU A 122 -7.44 -9.13 4.94
CA GLU A 122 -7.88 -7.81 5.39
C GLU A 122 -8.03 -7.84 6.92
N ILE A 123 -7.31 -6.94 7.62
CA ILE A 123 -7.40 -6.85 9.06
C ILE A 123 -8.11 -5.58 9.53
N GLY A 124 -8.40 -4.65 8.64
CA GLY A 124 -9.17 -3.47 8.99
C GLY A 124 -9.43 -2.61 7.78
N ARG A 125 -10.49 -1.80 7.85
CA ARG A 125 -10.76 -0.78 6.83
C ARG A 125 -11.42 0.41 7.47
N THR A 126 -11.21 1.58 6.86
CA THR A 126 -11.80 2.82 7.31
C THR A 126 -12.07 3.70 6.10
N SER A 127 -13.15 4.47 6.15
CA SER A 127 -13.54 5.37 5.06
C SER A 127 -13.47 6.82 5.52
N GLY A 128 -13.23 7.72 4.57
CA GLY A 128 -13.16 9.15 4.84
C GLY A 128 -11.73 9.65 4.90
N ALA A 129 -11.56 10.94 4.64
CA ALA A 129 -10.25 11.58 4.62
C ALA A 129 -9.68 11.69 6.04
N MET A 130 -8.38 11.46 6.16
CA MET A 130 -7.65 11.54 7.42
C MET A 130 -6.36 12.31 7.22
N GLN A 131 -5.89 12.95 8.30
CA GLN A 131 -4.57 13.56 8.33
C GLN A 131 -3.51 12.49 8.58
N ALA A 132 -2.24 12.81 8.25
CA ALA A 132 -1.16 11.84 8.38
C ALA A 132 -1.03 11.21 9.77
N PRO A 133 -1.07 11.98 10.88
CA PRO A 133 -0.98 11.35 12.20
C PRO A 133 -2.11 10.38 12.47
N GLN A 134 -3.31 10.66 11.96
CA GLN A 134 -4.46 9.78 12.13
C GLN A 134 -4.28 8.48 11.35
N ILE A 135 -3.75 8.57 10.12
CA ILE A 135 -3.48 7.39 9.30
C ILE A 135 -2.47 6.49 10.00
N ILE A 136 -1.37 7.08 10.45
CA ILE A 136 -0.30 6.34 11.12
C ILE A 136 -0.82 5.66 12.40
N GLN A 137 -1.57 6.40 13.20
CA GLN A 137 -2.14 5.88 14.43
C GLN A 137 -3.10 4.74 14.17
N TRP A 138 -3.97 4.90 13.16
CA TRP A 138 -4.94 3.87 12.80
C TRP A 138 -4.22 2.59 12.36
N VAL A 139 -3.20 2.72 11.50
CA VAL A 139 -2.44 1.55 11.01
C VAL A 139 -1.77 0.84 12.19
N ARG A 140 -1.09 1.58 13.03
CA ARG A 140 -0.39 0.99 14.18
C ARG A 140 -1.35 0.32 15.14
N GLY A 141 -2.52 0.91 15.33
CA GLY A 141 -3.55 0.33 16.18
C GLY A 141 -4.08 -1.00 15.64
N GLN A 142 -4.22 -1.11 14.31
CA GLN A 142 -4.66 -2.36 13.70
C GLN A 142 -3.60 -3.45 13.80
N LEU A 143 -2.34 -3.07 13.74
CA LEU A 143 -1.25 -4.04 13.79
C LEU A 143 -0.93 -4.52 15.21
N GLY A 144 -1.43 -3.84 16.19
CA GLY A 144 -1.21 -4.17 17.57
C GLY A 144 0.03 -3.54 18.12
#